data_ba9fba249cdfc070ba3aa1d1b08316e1
#
_entry.id   ba9fba249cdfc070ba3aa1d1b08316e1
#
_cell.length_a   1.000
_cell.length_b   1.000
_cell.length_c   1.000
_cell.angle_alpha   90.00
_cell.angle_beta   90.00
_cell.angle_gamma   90.00
#
_symmetry.space_group_name_H-M   'P 1'
#
loop_
_entity.id
_entity.type
_entity.pdbx_description
1 polymer ?
#
loop_
_entity_poly.entity_id
_entity_poly.type
_entity_poly.pdbx_seq_one_letter_code
_entity_poly.pdbx_strand_id
1 'polypeptide(L)'
;YGTSLSVGLIIDAMSAYAAKYPKAPRFAIGDLSVEHGGKLIPHLSHQSGRDVDISYINSNLKEFVGFSKMNASNFDVDKNWFVIEYFLKTKKVQYIFVDYDLQKLLYDHAKKKGYTDAQLRTMIQYPNGKKSYSAIVRHAKGHADHFHVRFVCASTDKDCH
;
A
#
# COMPACT_ATOMS: atom_id res chain seq x y z
N TYR A 1 6.69 -14.78 -5.86
CA TYR A 1 5.45 -15.57 -5.92
C TYR A 1 4.41 -15.00 -4.96
N GLY A 2 3.12 -15.18 -5.28
CA GLY A 2 2.03 -14.67 -4.46
C GLY A 2 0.82 -15.60 -4.49
N THR A 3 -0.06 -15.47 -3.50
CA THR A 3 -1.35 -16.19 -3.52
C THR A 3 -2.23 -15.70 -4.66
N SER A 4 -3.16 -16.54 -5.13
CA SER A 4 -4.10 -16.13 -6.19
C SER A 4 -4.90 -14.90 -5.79
N LEU A 5 -5.26 -14.76 -4.49
CA LEU A 5 -5.96 -13.59 -3.97
C LEU A 5 -5.09 -12.33 -4.06
N SER A 6 -3.85 -12.38 -3.56
CA SER A 6 -2.97 -11.19 -3.56
C SER A 6 -2.64 -10.73 -4.98
N VAL A 7 -2.27 -11.67 -5.86
CA VAL A 7 -1.96 -11.37 -7.28
C VAL A 7 -3.18 -10.79 -8.00
N GLY A 8 -4.37 -11.38 -7.83
CA GLY A 8 -5.60 -10.86 -8.41
C GLY A 8 -5.90 -9.43 -7.96
N LEU A 9 -5.83 -9.15 -6.66
CA LEU A 9 -6.09 -7.81 -6.11
C LEU A 9 -5.06 -6.77 -6.60
N ILE A 10 -3.79 -7.17 -6.76
CA ILE A 10 -2.76 -6.28 -7.32
C ILE A 10 -3.09 -5.95 -8.79
N ILE A 11 -3.40 -6.96 -9.61
CA ILE A 11 -3.74 -6.77 -11.03
C ILE A 11 -4.96 -5.86 -11.15
N ASP A 12 -6.01 -6.08 -10.37
CA ASP A 12 -7.23 -5.27 -10.40
C ASP A 12 -6.96 -3.81 -10.01
N ALA A 13 -6.17 -3.58 -8.95
CA ALA A 13 -5.81 -2.23 -8.50
C ALA A 13 -4.97 -1.49 -9.55
N MET A 14 -3.98 -2.17 -10.15
CA MET A 14 -3.12 -1.56 -11.17
C MET A 14 -3.88 -1.32 -12.47
N SER A 15 -4.82 -2.19 -12.85
CA SER A 15 -5.69 -2.00 -14.01
C SER A 15 -6.64 -0.82 -13.82
N ALA A 16 -7.26 -0.69 -12.65
CA ALA A 16 -8.10 0.45 -12.30
C ALA A 16 -7.30 1.77 -12.31
N TYR A 17 -6.07 1.74 -11.77
CA TYR A 17 -5.17 2.90 -11.82
C TYR A 17 -4.81 3.30 -13.25
N ALA A 18 -4.40 2.34 -14.10
CA ALA A 18 -4.05 2.61 -15.49
C ALA A 18 -5.23 3.17 -16.30
N ALA A 19 -6.43 2.68 -16.05
CA ALA A 19 -7.66 3.21 -16.67
C ALA A 19 -7.96 4.65 -16.23
N LYS A 20 -7.75 4.96 -14.94
CA LYS A 20 -7.98 6.29 -14.38
C LYS A 20 -6.93 7.31 -14.81
N TYR A 21 -5.67 6.88 -14.90
CA TYR A 21 -4.52 7.74 -15.17
C TYR A 21 -3.66 7.22 -16.32
N PRO A 22 -4.18 7.19 -17.58
CA PRO A 22 -3.53 6.49 -18.72
C PRO A 22 -2.18 7.08 -19.14
N LYS A 23 -1.86 8.30 -18.70
CA LYS A 23 -0.59 8.99 -19.02
C LYS A 23 0.32 9.14 -17.80
N ALA A 24 -0.08 8.58 -16.65
CA ALA A 24 0.72 8.67 -15.44
C ALA A 24 1.82 7.60 -15.40
N PRO A 25 2.89 7.79 -14.61
CA PRO A 25 3.87 6.75 -14.33
C PRO A 25 3.21 5.49 -13.76
N ARG A 26 3.79 4.33 -14.05
CA ARG A 26 3.35 3.05 -13.49
C ARG A 26 3.92 2.86 -12.08
N PHE A 27 3.17 2.16 -11.23
CA PHE A 27 3.72 1.61 -10.00
C PHE A 27 4.68 0.46 -10.31
N ALA A 28 5.78 0.35 -9.56
CA ALA A 28 6.52 -0.89 -9.52
C ALA A 28 5.93 -1.81 -8.45
N ILE A 29 5.88 -3.07 -8.78
CA ILE A 29 5.59 -4.15 -7.86
C ILE A 29 6.92 -4.78 -7.47
N GLY A 30 7.24 -4.71 -6.20
CA GLY A 30 8.43 -5.32 -5.61
C GLY A 30 8.20 -6.75 -5.15
N ASP A 31 8.84 -7.10 -4.05
CA ASP A 31 8.82 -8.47 -3.54
C ASP A 31 7.44 -8.89 -3.01
N LEU A 32 7.08 -10.14 -3.27
CA LEU A 32 5.96 -10.82 -2.66
C LEU A 32 6.45 -11.97 -1.76
N SER A 33 6.95 -13.07 -2.35
CA SER A 33 7.45 -14.24 -1.64
C SER A 33 8.34 -15.08 -2.55
N VAL A 34 9.09 -16.01 -1.98
CA VAL A 34 9.76 -17.09 -2.72
C VAL A 34 8.74 -18.18 -3.11
N GLU A 35 9.10 -19.04 -4.06
CA GLU A 35 8.20 -20.02 -4.70
C GLU A 35 7.46 -20.92 -3.70
N HIS A 36 8.16 -21.43 -2.71
CA HIS A 36 7.59 -22.35 -1.73
C HIS A 36 7.33 -21.67 -0.37
N GLY A 37 7.29 -20.35 -0.35
CA GLY A 37 7.17 -19.59 0.90
C GLY A 37 8.43 -19.65 1.75
N GLY A 38 8.34 -19.12 2.97
CA GLY A 38 9.45 -19.05 3.91
C GLY A 38 10.25 -17.74 3.83
N LYS A 39 11.39 -17.72 4.51
CA LYS A 39 12.14 -16.49 4.75
C LYS A 39 12.71 -15.87 3.49
N LEU A 40 12.40 -14.61 3.24
CA LEU A 40 12.94 -13.77 2.17
C LEU A 40 13.73 -12.61 2.76
N ILE A 41 15.06 -12.71 2.79
CA ILE A 41 15.93 -11.65 3.34
C ILE A 41 15.95 -10.43 2.38
N PRO A 42 15.84 -9.19 2.87
CA PRO A 42 15.86 -8.77 4.29
C PRO A 42 14.47 -8.66 4.97
N HIS A 43 13.41 -9.13 4.35
CA HIS A 43 12.05 -8.97 4.82
C HIS A 43 11.75 -9.83 6.05
N LEU A 44 10.98 -9.29 7.00
CA LEU A 44 10.45 -10.01 8.16
C LEU A 44 9.11 -10.70 7.85
N SER A 45 8.38 -10.20 6.88
CA SER A 45 7.14 -10.75 6.31
C SER A 45 7.43 -11.45 4.97
N HIS A 46 6.66 -11.28 3.93
CA HIS A 46 6.91 -11.86 2.59
C HIS A 46 7.18 -13.37 2.57
N GLN A 47 6.53 -14.12 3.47
CA GLN A 47 6.81 -15.55 3.65
C GLN A 47 5.75 -16.47 3.06
N SER A 48 4.53 -15.96 2.81
CA SER A 48 3.39 -16.77 2.36
C SER A 48 2.67 -16.19 1.13
N GLY A 49 3.30 -15.26 0.42
CA GLY A 49 2.78 -14.69 -0.83
C GLY A 49 1.58 -13.75 -0.67
N ARG A 50 1.27 -13.31 0.56
CA ARG A 50 0.21 -12.34 0.85
C ARG A 50 0.70 -10.92 1.12
N ASP A 51 2.00 -10.73 1.07
CA ASP A 51 2.66 -9.44 1.25
C ASP A 51 3.14 -8.93 -0.11
N VAL A 52 3.14 -7.61 -0.30
CA VAL A 52 3.71 -6.98 -1.49
C VAL A 52 4.23 -5.59 -1.16
N ASP A 53 5.40 -5.27 -1.67
CA ASP A 53 5.95 -3.92 -1.68
C ASP A 53 5.59 -3.23 -2.99
N ILE A 54 5.01 -2.02 -2.91
CA ILE A 54 4.57 -1.24 -4.06
C ILE A 54 5.21 0.15 -3.97
N SER A 55 5.90 0.58 -5.03
CA SER A 55 6.50 1.92 -5.08
C SER A 55 5.45 3.01 -4.92
N TYR A 56 5.85 4.20 -4.46
CA TYR A 56 5.00 5.38 -4.58
C TYR A 56 5.12 6.02 -5.96
N ILE A 57 4.10 6.78 -6.35
CA ILE A 57 4.17 7.71 -7.49
C ILE A 57 4.76 9.03 -7.00
N ASN A 58 5.85 9.43 -7.68
CA ASN A 58 6.53 10.69 -7.46
C ASN A 58 5.93 11.76 -8.41
N SER A 59 5.47 12.89 -7.87
CA SER A 59 4.85 13.98 -8.64
C SER A 59 5.79 14.66 -9.63
N ASN A 60 7.11 14.56 -9.39
CA ASN A 60 8.13 15.22 -10.20
C ASN A 60 8.63 14.36 -11.36
N LEU A 61 8.19 13.09 -11.45
CA LEU A 61 8.66 12.14 -12.45
C LEU A 61 7.56 11.80 -13.44
N LYS A 62 7.92 11.69 -14.71
CA LYS A 62 7.00 11.28 -15.79
C LYS A 62 7.00 9.76 -16.00
N GLU A 63 8.06 9.10 -15.58
CA GLU A 63 8.26 7.66 -15.73
C GLU A 63 8.73 7.04 -14.42
N PHE A 64 8.54 5.74 -14.30
CA PHE A 64 9.02 4.98 -13.15
C PHE A 64 10.56 4.92 -13.13
N VAL A 65 11.15 5.22 -11.97
CA VAL A 65 12.62 5.20 -11.76
C VAL A 65 13.04 4.32 -10.56
N GLY A 66 12.18 3.47 -10.06
CA GLY A 66 12.43 2.62 -8.89
C GLY A 66 11.83 3.14 -7.59
N PHE A 67 12.17 2.47 -6.49
CA PHE A 67 11.78 2.87 -5.15
C PHE A 67 12.60 4.10 -4.73
N SER A 68 11.94 5.21 -4.44
CA SER A 68 12.59 6.46 -4.05
C SER A 68 11.88 7.10 -2.86
N LYS A 69 12.67 7.67 -1.95
CA LYS A 69 12.11 8.32 -0.75
C LYS A 69 11.17 9.46 -1.11
N MET A 70 9.99 9.42 -0.51
CA MET A 70 8.95 10.44 -0.63
C MET A 70 8.94 11.38 0.57
N ASN A 71 8.49 12.58 0.29
CA ASN A 71 8.19 13.63 1.26
C ASN A 71 7.07 14.52 0.69
N ALA A 72 6.70 15.58 1.39
CA ALA A 72 5.61 16.46 0.96
C ALA A 72 5.83 17.17 -0.39
N SER A 73 7.09 17.29 -0.86
CA SER A 73 7.41 18.00 -2.11
C SER A 73 7.37 17.13 -3.37
N ASN A 74 7.43 15.79 -3.21
CA ASN A 74 7.52 14.86 -4.34
C ASN A 74 6.49 13.73 -4.33
N PHE A 75 5.64 13.64 -3.30
CA PHE A 75 4.61 12.61 -3.18
C PHE A 75 3.35 13.00 -3.95
N ASP A 76 2.99 12.25 -5.01
CA ASP A 76 1.73 12.45 -5.72
C ASP A 76 0.57 11.89 -4.89
N VAL A 77 0.00 12.73 -4.06
CA VAL A 77 -1.00 12.30 -3.08
C VAL A 77 -2.28 11.75 -3.72
N ASP A 78 -2.73 12.30 -4.84
CA ASP A 78 -3.96 11.84 -5.52
C ASP A 78 -3.80 10.42 -6.08
N LYS A 79 -2.68 10.16 -6.76
CA LYS A 79 -2.41 8.85 -7.36
C LYS A 79 -2.10 7.77 -6.33
N ASN A 80 -1.28 8.11 -5.31
CA ASN A 80 -0.99 7.17 -4.22
C ASN A 80 -2.24 6.86 -3.40
N TRP A 81 -3.07 7.86 -3.09
CA TRP A 81 -4.35 7.66 -2.41
C TRP A 81 -5.28 6.75 -3.21
N PHE A 82 -5.38 6.95 -4.54
CA PHE A 82 -6.24 6.14 -5.39
C PHE A 82 -5.99 4.64 -5.20
N VAL A 83 -4.74 4.20 -5.24
CA VAL A 83 -4.41 2.76 -5.11
C VAL A 83 -4.58 2.28 -3.68
N ILE A 84 -4.17 3.07 -2.68
CA ILE A 84 -4.36 2.73 -1.27
C ILE A 84 -5.87 2.63 -0.94
N GLU A 85 -6.68 3.59 -1.40
CA GLU A 85 -8.13 3.58 -1.24
C GLU A 85 -8.78 2.38 -1.93
N TYR A 86 -8.29 2.02 -3.13
CA TYR A 86 -8.75 0.83 -3.84
C TYR A 86 -8.59 -0.41 -2.97
N PHE A 87 -7.39 -0.65 -2.45
CA PHE A 87 -7.14 -1.78 -1.55
C PHE A 87 -8.01 -1.75 -0.29
N LEU A 88 -8.15 -0.60 0.36
CA LEU A 88 -9.01 -0.45 1.54
C LEU A 88 -10.48 -0.81 1.24
N LYS A 89 -11.00 -0.43 0.08
CA LYS A 89 -12.39 -0.73 -0.35
C LYS A 89 -12.62 -2.22 -0.61
N THR A 90 -11.61 -2.99 -0.94
CA THR A 90 -11.73 -4.44 -1.13
C THR A 90 -12.12 -5.18 0.15
N LYS A 91 -11.80 -4.62 1.34
CA LYS A 91 -11.89 -5.27 2.66
C LYS A 91 -11.09 -6.59 2.75
N LYS A 92 -10.11 -6.76 1.84
CA LYS A 92 -9.22 -7.93 1.78
C LYS A 92 -7.80 -7.61 2.23
N VAL A 93 -7.60 -6.44 2.84
CA VAL A 93 -6.32 -6.00 3.38
C VAL A 93 -6.34 -6.12 4.89
N GLN A 94 -5.29 -6.74 5.45
CA GLN A 94 -5.09 -6.82 6.89
C GLN A 94 -4.46 -5.52 7.42
N TYR A 95 -3.43 -5.01 6.73
CA TYR A 95 -2.83 -3.71 6.97
C TYR A 95 -2.01 -3.22 5.76
N ILE A 96 -1.73 -1.92 5.74
CA ILE A 96 -0.83 -1.25 4.80
C ILE A 96 0.18 -0.45 5.61
N PHE A 97 1.47 -0.72 5.44
CA PHE A 97 2.52 0.10 6.05
C PHE A 97 2.85 1.29 5.15
N VAL A 98 2.79 2.47 5.74
CA VAL A 98 3.11 3.77 5.11
C VAL A 98 3.86 4.61 6.13
N ASP A 99 4.86 5.37 5.69
CA ASP A 99 5.53 6.33 6.58
C ASP A 99 4.54 7.33 7.19
N TYR A 100 4.75 7.69 8.46
CA TYR A 100 3.79 8.50 9.21
C TYR A 100 3.58 9.91 8.63
N ASP A 101 4.65 10.50 8.09
CA ASP A 101 4.57 11.85 7.52
C ASP A 101 3.81 11.83 6.18
N LEU A 102 3.92 10.73 5.42
CA LEU A 102 3.11 10.50 4.22
C LEU A 102 1.65 10.20 4.56
N GLN A 103 1.37 9.51 5.69
CA GLN A 103 0.00 9.32 6.16
C GLN A 103 -0.73 10.63 6.42
N LYS A 104 -0.01 11.67 6.92
CA LYS A 104 -0.60 13.00 7.06
C LYS A 104 -1.12 13.54 5.74
N LEU A 105 -0.33 13.41 4.66
CA LEU A 105 -0.73 13.88 3.33
C LEU A 105 -1.96 13.13 2.81
N LEU A 106 -1.98 11.80 2.98
CA LEU A 106 -3.12 10.95 2.61
C LEU A 106 -4.38 11.30 3.41
N TYR A 107 -4.24 11.52 4.73
CA TYR A 107 -5.34 11.91 5.61
C TYR A 107 -5.95 13.24 5.19
N ASP A 108 -5.12 14.27 5.01
CA ASP A 108 -5.58 15.61 4.60
C ASP A 108 -6.27 15.56 3.21
N HIS A 109 -5.76 14.74 2.31
CA HIS A 109 -6.37 14.51 0.99
C HIS A 109 -7.73 13.80 1.09
N ALA A 110 -7.82 12.74 1.87
CA ALA A 110 -9.06 12.00 2.07
C ALA A 110 -10.14 12.88 2.74
N LYS A 111 -9.77 13.75 3.68
CA LYS A 111 -10.68 14.77 4.23
C LYS A 111 -11.25 15.67 3.12
N LYS A 112 -10.42 16.17 2.21
CA LYS A 112 -10.86 16.97 1.06
C LYS A 112 -11.75 16.20 0.09
N LYS A 113 -11.61 14.86 0.02
CA LYS A 113 -12.50 13.98 -0.76
C LYS A 113 -13.82 13.64 -0.04
N GLY A 114 -14.05 14.17 1.17
CA GLY A 114 -15.30 14.01 1.89
C GLY A 114 -15.34 12.88 2.92
N TYR A 115 -14.22 12.22 3.20
CA TYR A 115 -14.17 11.22 4.27
C TYR A 115 -14.36 11.88 5.64
N THR A 116 -15.20 11.29 6.47
CA THR A 116 -15.44 11.72 7.85
C THR A 116 -14.30 11.28 8.78
N ASP A 117 -14.14 11.95 9.92
CA ASP A 117 -13.16 11.55 10.93
C ASP A 117 -13.41 10.14 11.47
N ALA A 118 -14.67 9.73 11.57
CA ALA A 118 -15.05 8.38 11.99
C ALA A 118 -14.53 7.32 10.98
N GLN A 119 -14.68 7.56 9.69
CA GLN A 119 -14.16 6.67 8.64
C GLN A 119 -12.61 6.65 8.66
N LEU A 120 -11.97 7.81 8.69
CA LEU A 120 -10.52 7.92 8.65
C LEU A 120 -9.86 7.30 9.88
N ARG A 121 -10.50 7.35 11.05
CA ARG A 121 -9.99 6.71 12.27
C ARG A 121 -9.77 5.21 12.12
N THR A 122 -10.58 4.54 11.34
CA THR A 122 -10.43 3.10 11.05
C THR A 122 -9.50 2.81 9.87
N MET A 123 -9.32 3.79 8.98
CA MET A 123 -8.54 3.63 7.75
C MET A 123 -7.07 4.00 7.94
N ILE A 124 -6.78 5.12 8.59
CA ILE A 124 -5.43 5.72 8.67
C ILE A 124 -5.06 5.97 10.13
N GLN A 125 -3.88 5.55 10.53
CA GLN A 125 -3.37 5.73 11.89
C GLN A 125 -3.21 7.21 12.28
N TYR A 126 -2.74 8.06 11.34
CA TYR A 126 -2.65 9.51 11.59
C TYR A 126 -4.05 10.09 11.90
N PRO A 127 -4.24 10.97 12.88
CA PRO A 127 -3.22 11.64 13.72
C PRO A 127 -2.91 10.95 15.07
N ASN A 128 -3.29 9.70 15.29
CA ASN A 128 -3.25 9.06 16.61
C ASN A 128 -1.83 8.66 17.09
N GLY A 129 -0.78 9.10 16.38
CA GLY A 129 0.62 8.87 16.74
C GLY A 129 1.19 7.53 16.24
N LYS A 130 2.53 7.49 16.10
CA LYS A 130 3.28 6.37 15.47
C LYS A 130 3.14 5.02 16.19
N LYS A 131 2.65 5.00 17.43
CA LYS A 131 2.49 3.79 18.25
C LYS A 131 1.05 3.26 18.28
N SER A 132 0.11 3.91 17.58
CA SER A 132 -1.27 3.46 17.50
C SER A 132 -1.41 2.41 16.39
N TYR A 133 -2.04 1.26 16.71
CA TYR A 133 -2.24 0.16 15.74
C TYR A 133 -3.71 -0.08 15.41
N SER A 134 -4.56 0.90 15.66
CA SER A 134 -6.03 0.78 15.54
C SER A 134 -6.56 0.88 14.10
N ALA A 135 -5.75 1.34 13.14
CA ALA A 135 -6.17 1.53 11.74
C ALA A 135 -5.55 0.49 10.81
N ILE A 136 -6.04 0.42 9.57
CA ILE A 136 -5.49 -0.47 8.53
C ILE A 136 -4.18 0.09 7.98
N VAL A 137 -4.13 1.40 7.63
CA VAL A 137 -2.89 2.07 7.22
C VAL A 137 -2.12 2.46 8.47
N ARG A 138 -0.92 1.88 8.64
CA ARG A 138 -0.09 1.97 9.85
C ARG A 138 1.31 2.46 9.53
N HIS A 139 1.95 3.08 10.52
CA HIS A 139 3.35 3.44 10.40
C HIS A 139 4.25 2.23 10.65
N ALA A 140 5.22 2.04 9.75
CA ALA A 140 6.38 1.21 9.99
C ALA A 140 7.63 1.94 9.48
N LYS A 141 8.73 1.86 10.24
CA LYS A 141 10.01 2.45 9.84
C LYS A 141 10.50 1.79 8.54
N GLY A 142 11.07 2.58 7.64
CA GLY A 142 11.59 2.08 6.36
C GLY A 142 10.63 2.22 5.18
N HIS A 143 9.37 2.63 5.39
CA HIS A 143 8.35 2.73 4.36
C HIS A 143 8.16 4.17 3.80
N ALA A 144 9.28 4.89 3.63
CA ALA A 144 9.25 6.22 3.01
C ALA A 144 9.40 6.18 1.48
N ASP A 145 9.82 5.05 0.89
CA ASP A 145 10.05 4.86 -0.55
C ASP A 145 9.09 3.87 -1.22
N HIS A 146 8.31 3.16 -0.42
CA HIS A 146 7.25 2.25 -0.84
C HIS A 146 6.16 2.14 0.23
N PHE A 147 5.03 1.59 -0.11
CA PHE A 147 4.07 1.08 0.84
C PHE A 147 4.00 -0.45 0.75
N HIS A 148 3.88 -1.08 1.90
CA HIS A 148 3.78 -2.53 2.02
C HIS A 148 2.32 -2.89 2.30
N VAL A 149 1.76 -3.81 1.53
CA VAL A 149 0.39 -4.31 1.71
C VAL A 149 0.44 -5.76 2.17
N ARG A 150 -0.25 -6.07 3.28
CA ARG A 150 -0.55 -7.46 3.65
C ARG A 150 -2.03 -7.73 3.43
N PHE A 151 -2.32 -8.70 2.59
CA PHE A 151 -3.67 -9.18 2.35
C PHE A 151 -4.11 -10.19 3.41
N VAL A 152 -5.42 -10.41 3.55
CA VAL A 152 -5.96 -11.51 4.35
C VAL A 152 -5.70 -12.83 3.64
N CYS A 153 -5.62 -13.92 4.40
CA CYS A 153 -5.59 -15.25 3.82
C CYS A 153 -6.94 -15.59 3.19
N ALA A 154 -6.93 -16.17 1.98
CA ALA A 154 -8.12 -16.80 1.46
C ALA A 154 -8.36 -18.13 2.20
N SER A 155 -9.62 -18.53 2.35
CA SER A 155 -9.96 -19.81 2.99
C SER A 155 -9.41 -21.03 2.29
N THR A 156 -9.02 -20.88 1.02
CA THR A 156 -8.39 -21.93 0.19
C THR A 156 -6.88 -21.99 0.33
N ASP A 157 -6.25 -20.98 0.92
CA ASP A 157 -4.79 -20.89 1.05
C ASP A 157 -4.33 -21.55 2.35
N LYS A 158 -4.07 -22.84 2.31
CA LYS A 158 -3.72 -23.67 3.49
C LYS A 158 -2.42 -23.25 4.16
N ASP A 159 -1.46 -22.70 3.40
CA ASP A 159 -0.13 -22.31 3.89
C ASP A 159 -0.01 -20.79 4.12
N CYS A 160 -1.12 -20.07 4.14
CA CYS A 160 -1.17 -18.65 4.40
C CYS A 160 -1.21 -18.37 5.91
N HIS A 161 -0.12 -17.86 6.49
CA HIS A 161 0.02 -17.51 7.92
C HIS A 161 0.83 -16.23 8.12
#